data_e5b0f0ad6951b07a61fb5660110fb7ad
#
_entry.id   e5b0f0ad6951b07a61fb5660110fb7ad
#
_cell.length_a   1.000
_cell.length_b   1.000
_cell.length_c   1.000
_cell.angle_alpha   90.00
_cell.angle_beta   90.00
_cell.angle_gamma   90.00
#
_symmetry.space_group_name_H-M   'P 1'
#
loop_
_entity.id
_entity.type
_entity.pdbx_description
1 polymer ?
#
loop_
_entity_poly.entity_id
_entity_poly.type
_entity_poly.pdbx_seq_one_letter_code
_entity_poly.pdbx_strand_id
1 'polypeptide(L)'
;MTYDTKDKVLFSADGFGKFGALDAEEDWACEARRYYIGIVGKYGAQVQQVLKKAAALDIQIICPLHGPVLKENLSYYLGLYQTWSSYAVESDGILICYTSVYGNTKKAVMQLAEQLKNYGCPKVVVNDLARSDMAECVEDAFRYGRIVLATTTYNADIFPFMRTFIHGLVERNFQNRTVGMIENGSWAPQAVKVMKAMLEKCKNLTYCENEVKIRSALDDTSKEQLDALAKE
;
A
#
# COMPACT_ATOMS: atom_id res chain seq x y z
N MET A 1 -6.90 24.16 -9.73
CA MET A 1 -6.04 24.04 -10.94
C MET A 1 -6.46 25.09 -11.95
N THR A 2 -5.48 25.69 -12.64
CA THR A 2 -5.69 26.70 -13.69
C THR A 2 -4.99 26.25 -14.96
N TYR A 3 -5.63 26.38 -16.11
CA TYR A 3 -5.08 26.06 -17.40
C TYR A 3 -4.91 27.32 -18.24
N ASP A 4 -3.69 27.59 -18.67
CA ASP A 4 -3.39 28.64 -19.65
C ASP A 4 -3.53 28.09 -21.05
N THR A 5 -4.55 28.57 -21.77
CA THR A 5 -4.88 28.10 -23.12
C THR A 5 -3.87 28.59 -24.19
N LYS A 6 -3.18 29.71 -23.95
CA LYS A 6 -2.21 30.27 -24.87
C LYS A 6 -0.91 29.44 -24.86
N ASP A 7 -0.36 29.24 -23.66
CA ASP A 7 0.93 28.56 -23.49
C ASP A 7 0.77 27.07 -23.18
N LYS A 8 -0.49 26.58 -23.11
CA LYS A 8 -0.84 25.17 -22.86
C LYS A 8 -0.28 24.63 -21.55
N VAL A 9 -0.23 25.46 -20.52
CA VAL A 9 0.34 25.18 -19.21
C VAL A 9 -0.77 24.86 -18.21
N LEU A 10 -0.67 23.72 -17.55
CA LEU A 10 -1.53 23.36 -16.41
C LEU A 10 -0.81 23.67 -15.08
N PHE A 11 -1.30 24.66 -14.36
CA PHE A 11 -0.92 24.90 -12.95
C PHE A 11 -1.76 23.99 -12.07
N SER A 12 -1.18 22.90 -11.62
CA SER A 12 -1.91 21.76 -11.08
C SER A 12 -2.11 21.78 -9.56
N ALA A 13 -1.69 22.84 -8.87
CA ALA A 13 -1.66 22.92 -7.41
C ALA A 13 -0.91 21.69 -6.83
N ASP A 14 -1.50 20.95 -5.88
CA ASP A 14 -0.90 19.75 -5.33
C ASP A 14 -0.89 18.55 -6.29
N GLY A 15 -1.66 18.61 -7.37
CA GLY A 15 -1.68 17.55 -8.38
C GLY A 15 -0.31 17.43 -9.09
N PHE A 16 0.15 16.20 -9.28
CA PHE A 16 1.44 15.85 -9.90
C PHE A 16 2.68 16.29 -9.10
N GLY A 17 2.48 16.67 -7.82
CA GLY A 17 3.56 16.95 -6.90
C GLY A 17 4.28 15.69 -6.39
N LYS A 18 5.46 15.88 -5.84
CA LYS A 18 6.24 14.85 -5.15
C LYS A 18 6.91 15.41 -3.90
N PHE A 19 7.27 14.52 -2.96
CA PHE A 19 8.19 14.87 -1.88
C PHE A 19 9.64 14.97 -2.37
N GLY A 20 10.52 15.46 -1.51
CA GLY A 20 11.94 15.58 -1.75
C GLY A 20 12.37 16.89 -2.41
N ALA A 21 13.64 17.19 -2.34
CA ALA A 21 14.25 18.37 -2.95
C ALA A 21 14.37 18.21 -4.49
N LEU A 22 14.46 19.32 -5.21
CA LEU A 22 14.52 19.28 -6.68
C LEU A 22 15.86 18.73 -7.20
N ASP A 23 16.91 18.78 -6.39
CA ASP A 23 18.25 18.27 -6.66
C ASP A 23 18.50 16.86 -6.10
N ALA A 24 17.50 16.23 -5.49
CA ALA A 24 17.62 14.86 -5.02
C ALA A 24 17.44 13.88 -6.18
N GLU A 25 18.36 12.94 -6.31
CA GLU A 25 18.26 11.82 -7.26
C GLU A 25 17.30 10.76 -6.70
N GLU A 26 16.01 10.93 -6.96
CA GLU A 26 14.94 10.06 -6.49
C GLU A 26 14.04 9.65 -7.64
N ASP A 27 13.50 8.43 -7.56
CA ASP A 27 12.44 8.00 -8.48
C ASP A 27 11.18 8.85 -8.27
N TRP A 28 10.80 9.62 -9.31
CA TRP A 28 9.64 10.48 -9.26
C TRP A 28 8.37 9.71 -8.84
N ALA A 29 8.17 8.52 -9.39
CA ALA A 29 6.96 7.74 -9.15
C ALA A 29 6.83 7.32 -7.68
N CYS A 30 7.94 6.96 -7.02
CA CYS A 30 7.95 6.57 -5.61
C CYS A 30 7.49 7.74 -4.73
N GLU A 31 8.18 8.88 -4.85
CA GLU A 31 7.90 10.06 -4.04
C GLU A 31 6.56 10.73 -4.38
N ALA A 32 6.15 10.70 -5.65
CA ALA A 32 4.85 11.21 -6.08
C ALA A 32 3.69 10.31 -5.61
N ARG A 33 3.87 8.99 -5.58
CA ARG A 33 2.86 8.06 -5.03
C ARG A 33 2.69 8.28 -3.54
N ARG A 34 3.80 8.40 -2.79
CA ARG A 34 3.77 8.70 -1.36
C ARG A 34 3.08 10.03 -1.09
N TYR A 35 3.39 11.06 -1.87
CA TYR A 35 2.72 12.36 -1.83
C TYR A 35 1.22 12.23 -2.13
N TYR A 36 0.86 11.60 -3.25
CA TYR A 36 -0.51 11.41 -3.67
C TYR A 36 -1.35 10.67 -2.63
N ILE A 37 -0.89 9.49 -2.19
CA ILE A 37 -1.60 8.67 -1.20
C ILE A 37 -1.72 9.40 0.14
N GLY A 38 -0.65 10.10 0.56
CA GLY A 38 -0.63 10.85 1.81
C GLY A 38 -1.62 12.02 1.84
N ILE A 39 -1.71 12.79 0.77
CA ILE A 39 -2.44 14.07 0.70
C ILE A 39 -3.81 13.92 0.01
N VAL A 40 -3.87 13.18 -1.09
CA VAL A 40 -5.01 13.15 -2.01
C VAL A 40 -5.71 11.79 -2.07
N GLY A 41 -5.07 10.71 -1.60
CA GLY A 41 -5.52 9.32 -1.79
C GLY A 41 -6.99 9.05 -1.44
N LYS A 42 -7.52 9.72 -0.43
CA LYS A 42 -8.94 9.65 -0.02
C LYS A 42 -9.91 10.15 -1.10
N TYR A 43 -9.45 11.02 -2.02
CA TYR A 43 -10.29 11.78 -2.95
C TYR A 43 -10.20 11.26 -4.41
N GLY A 44 -9.99 9.97 -4.59
CA GLY A 44 -9.82 9.36 -5.92
C GLY A 44 -10.92 9.73 -6.92
N ALA A 45 -12.18 9.72 -6.50
CA ALA A 45 -13.31 10.07 -7.37
C ALA A 45 -13.23 11.52 -7.90
N GLN A 46 -12.81 12.46 -7.06
CA GLN A 46 -12.62 13.87 -7.46
C GLN A 46 -11.44 14.00 -8.43
N VAL A 47 -10.35 13.28 -8.19
CA VAL A 47 -9.20 13.26 -9.10
C VAL A 47 -9.59 12.67 -10.45
N GLN A 48 -10.37 11.60 -10.50
CA GLN A 48 -10.91 11.04 -11.75
C GLN A 48 -11.71 12.06 -12.56
N GLN A 49 -12.52 12.88 -11.89
CA GLN A 49 -13.28 13.95 -12.56
C GLN A 49 -12.34 15.03 -13.13
N VAL A 50 -11.29 15.38 -12.41
CA VAL A 50 -10.29 16.34 -12.88
C VAL A 50 -9.51 15.78 -14.08
N LEU A 51 -9.08 14.53 -14.04
CA LEU A 51 -8.39 13.85 -15.15
C LEU A 51 -9.27 13.79 -16.40
N LYS A 52 -10.58 13.51 -16.24
CA LYS A 52 -11.53 13.52 -17.35
C LYS A 52 -11.64 14.89 -18.02
N LYS A 53 -11.63 15.97 -17.22
CA LYS A 53 -11.63 17.34 -17.75
C LYS A 53 -10.29 17.68 -18.42
N ALA A 54 -9.18 17.28 -17.82
CA ALA A 54 -7.84 17.50 -18.35
C ALA A 54 -7.60 16.78 -19.69
N ALA A 55 -8.20 15.61 -19.89
CA ALA A 55 -8.10 14.85 -21.15
C ALA A 55 -8.66 15.58 -22.38
N ALA A 56 -9.52 16.59 -22.19
CA ALA A 56 -10.03 17.42 -23.28
C ALA A 56 -9.13 18.63 -23.60
N LEU A 57 -8.03 18.81 -22.87
CA LEU A 57 -7.12 19.94 -22.99
C LEU A 57 -5.81 19.50 -23.67
N ASP A 58 -5.23 20.38 -24.49
CA ASP A 58 -3.90 20.17 -25.08
C ASP A 58 -2.81 20.65 -24.11
N ILE A 59 -2.53 19.85 -23.08
CA ILE A 59 -1.55 20.18 -22.03
C ILE A 59 -0.16 19.81 -22.52
N GLN A 60 0.75 20.79 -22.54
CA GLN A 60 2.16 20.61 -22.93
C GLN A 60 3.09 20.70 -21.72
N ILE A 61 2.69 21.37 -20.65
CA ILE A 61 3.48 21.58 -19.45
C ILE A 61 2.58 21.43 -18.23
N ILE A 62 3.05 20.73 -17.22
CA ILE A 62 2.39 20.67 -15.89
C ILE A 62 3.31 21.32 -14.87
N CYS A 63 2.80 22.30 -14.14
CA CYS A 63 3.48 23.02 -13.08
C CYS A 63 2.84 22.73 -11.73
N PRO A 64 3.32 21.73 -10.96
CA PRO A 64 2.87 21.48 -9.62
C PRO A 64 3.44 22.50 -8.63
N LEU A 65 2.83 22.65 -7.46
CA LEU A 65 3.38 23.47 -6.36
C LEU A 65 4.60 22.81 -5.68
N HIS A 66 4.69 21.50 -5.74
CA HIS A 66 5.75 20.72 -5.12
C HIS A 66 6.39 19.77 -6.14
N GLY A 67 7.71 19.76 -6.24
CA GLY A 67 8.44 18.94 -7.20
C GLY A 67 8.76 19.66 -8.52
N PRO A 68 9.25 18.94 -9.54
CA PRO A 68 9.72 19.53 -10.79
C PRO A 68 8.56 19.92 -11.72
N VAL A 69 8.84 20.87 -12.61
CA VAL A 69 7.98 21.13 -13.77
C VAL A 69 8.06 19.96 -14.75
N LEU A 70 6.91 19.42 -15.16
CA LEU A 70 6.82 18.27 -16.06
C LEU A 70 6.56 18.77 -17.48
N LYS A 71 7.45 18.46 -18.42
CA LYS A 71 7.40 18.91 -19.84
C LYS A 71 7.44 17.75 -20.82
N GLU A 72 7.96 16.61 -20.40
CA GLU A 72 8.16 15.45 -21.25
C GLU A 72 7.36 14.27 -20.70
N ASN A 73 6.99 13.35 -21.56
CA ASN A 73 6.33 12.10 -21.19
C ASN A 73 5.10 12.29 -20.27
N LEU A 74 4.28 13.32 -20.52
CA LEU A 74 3.14 13.66 -19.68
C LEU A 74 2.12 12.53 -19.56
N SER A 75 2.01 11.68 -20.59
CA SER A 75 1.16 10.49 -20.57
C SER A 75 1.51 9.49 -19.45
N TYR A 76 2.79 9.38 -19.10
CA TYR A 76 3.25 8.55 -17.99
C TYR A 76 2.69 9.05 -16.65
N TYR A 77 2.84 10.34 -16.37
CA TYR A 77 2.35 10.95 -15.13
C TYR A 77 0.83 10.89 -15.01
N LEU A 78 0.13 11.16 -16.12
CA LEU A 78 -1.33 11.06 -16.18
C LEU A 78 -1.80 9.62 -15.98
N GLY A 79 -1.09 8.64 -16.56
CA GLY A 79 -1.36 7.21 -16.39
C GLY A 79 -1.22 6.75 -14.94
N LEU A 80 -0.18 7.19 -14.23
CA LEU A 80 -0.01 6.89 -12.80
C LEU A 80 -1.15 7.49 -11.96
N TYR A 81 -1.50 8.74 -12.21
CA TYR A 81 -2.63 9.38 -11.52
C TYR A 81 -3.97 8.69 -11.81
N GLN A 82 -4.17 8.21 -13.04
CA GLN A 82 -5.33 7.38 -13.40
C GLN A 82 -5.37 6.09 -12.57
N THR A 83 -4.24 5.40 -12.44
CA THR A 83 -4.09 4.18 -11.66
C THR A 83 -4.36 4.43 -10.17
N TRP A 84 -3.70 5.41 -9.58
CA TRP A 84 -3.82 5.70 -8.15
C TRP A 84 -5.23 6.17 -7.76
N SER A 85 -5.83 7.05 -8.57
CA SER A 85 -7.14 7.62 -8.28
C SER A 85 -8.31 6.66 -8.53
N SER A 86 -8.12 5.64 -9.35
CA SER A 86 -9.08 4.54 -9.50
C SER A 86 -8.86 3.40 -8.49
N TYR A 87 -7.83 3.49 -7.64
CA TYR A 87 -7.39 2.43 -6.73
C TYR A 87 -7.04 1.12 -7.45
N ALA A 88 -6.61 1.23 -8.69
CA ALA A 88 -6.11 0.08 -9.47
C ALA A 88 -4.75 -0.40 -8.95
N VAL A 89 -4.39 -1.62 -9.29
CA VAL A 89 -3.07 -2.19 -8.99
C VAL A 89 -2.05 -1.56 -9.93
N GLU A 90 -0.95 -1.05 -9.37
CA GLU A 90 0.13 -0.45 -10.15
C GLU A 90 1.20 -1.46 -10.54
N SER A 91 1.55 -2.34 -9.63
CA SER A 91 2.65 -3.31 -9.82
C SER A 91 2.22 -4.72 -9.42
N ASP A 92 2.66 -5.70 -10.18
CA ASP A 92 2.49 -7.09 -9.77
C ASP A 92 3.48 -7.44 -8.64
N GLY A 93 2.97 -8.14 -7.64
CA GLY A 93 3.73 -8.51 -6.45
C GLY A 93 2.87 -8.59 -5.20
N ILE A 94 3.52 -8.89 -4.10
CA ILE A 94 2.90 -9.06 -2.78
C ILE A 94 3.64 -8.20 -1.76
N LEU A 95 2.88 -7.41 -1.00
CA LEU A 95 3.38 -6.69 0.16
C LEU A 95 3.11 -7.49 1.44
N ILE A 96 4.11 -7.66 2.28
CA ILE A 96 3.96 -8.23 3.62
C ILE A 96 4.30 -7.14 4.65
N CYS A 97 3.32 -6.72 5.43
CA CYS A 97 3.50 -5.80 6.54
C CYS A 97 3.41 -6.55 7.87
N TYR A 98 4.40 -6.41 8.71
CA TYR A 98 4.41 -7.14 9.97
C TYR A 98 4.87 -6.33 11.18
N THR A 99 4.48 -6.83 12.36
CA THR A 99 5.09 -6.47 13.64
C THR A 99 5.51 -7.74 14.38
N SER A 100 6.61 -7.66 15.13
CA SER A 100 7.12 -8.81 15.87
C SER A 100 7.81 -8.35 17.16
N VAL A 101 7.39 -8.87 18.30
CA VAL A 101 7.96 -8.52 19.62
C VAL A 101 9.22 -9.33 19.89
N TYR A 102 9.13 -10.66 19.79
CA TYR A 102 10.25 -11.58 20.11
C TYR A 102 10.86 -12.24 18.88
N GLY A 103 10.54 -11.79 17.67
CA GLY A 103 11.10 -12.31 16.42
C GLY A 103 10.35 -13.51 15.82
N ASN A 104 9.39 -14.11 16.49
CA ASN A 104 8.71 -15.30 15.97
C ASN A 104 7.77 -15.00 14.80
N THR A 105 7.00 -13.91 14.86
CA THR A 105 6.19 -13.46 13.73
C THR A 105 7.08 -13.06 12.55
N LYS A 106 8.23 -12.41 12.81
CA LYS A 106 9.24 -12.12 11.78
C LYS A 106 9.74 -13.39 11.09
N LYS A 107 10.06 -14.45 11.84
CA LYS A 107 10.50 -15.74 11.25
C LYS A 107 9.45 -16.32 10.31
N ALA A 108 8.18 -16.31 10.72
CA ALA A 108 7.08 -16.76 9.88
C ALA A 108 6.94 -15.93 8.58
N VAL A 109 7.02 -14.63 8.68
CA VAL A 109 6.97 -13.71 7.53
C VAL A 109 8.14 -13.96 6.57
N MET A 110 9.35 -14.14 7.07
CA MET A 110 10.51 -14.44 6.22
C MET A 110 10.37 -15.79 5.52
N GLN A 111 9.84 -16.81 6.19
CA GLN A 111 9.54 -18.09 5.57
C GLN A 111 8.48 -17.95 4.48
N LEU A 112 7.39 -17.23 4.74
CA LEU A 112 6.37 -16.94 3.72
C LEU A 112 6.95 -16.21 2.50
N ALA A 113 7.79 -15.21 2.73
CA ALA A 113 8.41 -14.44 1.65
C ALA A 113 9.28 -15.34 0.74
N GLU A 114 10.01 -16.30 1.30
CA GLU A 114 10.77 -17.28 0.52
C GLU A 114 9.85 -18.27 -0.23
N GLN A 115 8.78 -18.73 0.40
CA GLN A 115 7.80 -19.61 -0.27
C GLN A 115 7.14 -18.91 -1.45
N LEU A 116 6.71 -17.64 -1.28
CA LEU A 116 6.11 -16.84 -2.37
C LEU A 116 7.07 -16.67 -3.56
N LYS A 117 8.37 -16.43 -3.30
CA LYS A 117 9.38 -16.37 -4.36
C LYS A 117 9.53 -17.71 -5.08
N ASN A 118 9.57 -18.82 -4.30
CA ASN A 118 9.68 -20.16 -4.85
C ASN A 118 8.44 -20.55 -5.70
N TYR A 119 7.27 -20.02 -5.38
CA TYR A 119 6.04 -20.18 -6.18
C TYR A 119 5.94 -19.18 -7.34
N GLY A 120 7.01 -18.41 -7.60
CA GLY A 120 7.09 -17.55 -8.78
C GLY A 120 6.49 -16.15 -8.61
N CYS A 121 6.25 -15.68 -7.38
CA CYS A 121 5.84 -14.31 -7.18
C CYS A 121 6.93 -13.34 -7.69
N PRO A 122 6.62 -12.43 -8.64
CA PRO A 122 7.63 -11.61 -9.30
C PRO A 122 8.30 -10.61 -8.36
N LYS A 123 7.59 -10.17 -7.32
CA LYS A 123 8.12 -9.25 -6.31
C LYS A 123 7.46 -9.49 -4.95
N VAL A 124 8.27 -9.66 -3.92
CA VAL A 124 7.84 -9.72 -2.53
C VAL A 124 8.51 -8.59 -1.76
N VAL A 125 7.71 -7.67 -1.24
CA VAL A 125 8.16 -6.56 -0.38
C VAL A 125 7.79 -6.88 1.06
N VAL A 126 8.73 -6.68 1.98
CA VAL A 126 8.54 -7.02 3.41
C VAL A 126 8.87 -5.81 4.27
N ASN A 127 7.87 -5.28 4.96
CA ASN A 127 7.99 -4.10 5.81
C ASN A 127 7.78 -4.43 7.30
N ASP A 128 8.82 -4.17 8.10
CA ASP A 128 8.72 -4.16 9.57
C ASP A 128 8.13 -2.82 10.02
N LEU A 129 6.85 -2.79 10.33
CA LEU A 129 6.12 -1.56 10.66
C LEU A 129 6.68 -0.80 11.88
N ALA A 130 7.48 -1.45 12.71
CA ALA A 130 8.14 -0.80 13.84
C ALA A 130 9.46 -0.12 13.47
N ARG A 131 9.98 -0.33 12.25
CA ARG A 131 11.30 0.11 11.80
C ARG A 131 11.30 0.79 10.43
N SER A 132 10.32 0.49 9.59
CA SER A 132 10.14 1.11 8.27
C SER A 132 9.41 2.45 8.39
N ASP A 133 9.59 3.33 7.42
CA ASP A 133 8.78 4.55 7.33
C ASP A 133 7.30 4.17 7.12
N MET A 134 6.43 4.67 8.00
CA MET A 134 5.01 4.32 7.98
C MET A 134 4.30 4.86 6.73
N ALA A 135 4.72 6.01 6.22
CA ALA A 135 4.11 6.60 5.02
C ALA A 135 4.45 5.78 3.78
N GLU A 136 5.69 5.27 3.69
CA GLU A 136 6.10 4.33 2.63
C GLU A 136 5.35 3.00 2.74
N CYS A 137 5.20 2.45 3.95
CA CYS A 137 4.43 1.22 4.13
C CYS A 137 2.98 1.37 3.68
N VAL A 138 2.36 2.51 3.97
CA VAL A 138 0.98 2.81 3.55
C VAL A 138 0.88 2.96 2.04
N GLU A 139 1.80 3.69 1.39
CA GLU A 139 1.76 3.85 -0.06
C GLU A 139 1.99 2.55 -0.81
N ASP A 140 2.91 1.70 -0.33
CA ASP A 140 3.15 0.36 -0.87
C ASP A 140 1.88 -0.52 -0.87
N ALA A 141 1.01 -0.37 0.15
CA ALA A 141 -0.25 -1.10 0.19
C ALA A 141 -1.21 -0.70 -0.96
N PHE A 142 -1.13 0.51 -1.46
CA PHE A 142 -1.89 0.94 -2.63
C PHE A 142 -1.23 0.54 -3.95
N ARG A 143 0.06 0.24 -3.94
CA ARG A 143 0.83 -0.15 -5.11
C ARG A 143 0.54 -1.58 -5.57
N TYR A 144 0.47 -2.52 -4.63
CA TYR A 144 0.34 -3.95 -4.91
C TYR A 144 -1.11 -4.44 -4.78
N GLY A 145 -1.45 -5.48 -5.56
CA GLY A 145 -2.78 -6.10 -5.54
C GLY A 145 -3.04 -7.01 -4.35
N ARG A 146 -1.97 -7.54 -3.73
CA ARG A 146 -2.03 -8.49 -2.62
C ARG A 146 -1.22 -7.98 -1.44
N ILE A 147 -1.79 -8.09 -0.25
CA ILE A 147 -1.14 -7.69 1.00
C ILE A 147 -1.28 -8.79 2.05
N VAL A 148 -0.24 -9.06 2.80
CA VAL A 148 -0.29 -9.92 3.99
C VAL A 148 -0.04 -9.08 5.24
N LEU A 149 -0.96 -9.17 6.20
CA LEU A 149 -0.87 -8.51 7.50
C LEU A 149 -0.49 -9.54 8.56
N ALA A 150 0.64 -9.34 9.21
CA ALA A 150 1.17 -10.27 10.21
C ALA A 150 1.47 -9.55 11.53
N THR A 151 0.76 -9.90 12.60
CA THR A 151 0.95 -9.22 13.89
C THR A 151 0.69 -10.13 15.09
N THR A 152 1.12 -9.65 16.26
CA THR A 152 0.83 -10.31 17.53
C THR A 152 -0.44 -9.77 18.17
N THR A 153 -1.15 -10.64 18.88
CA THR A 153 -2.15 -10.21 19.86
C THR A 153 -1.44 -9.51 21.02
N TYR A 154 -1.88 -8.31 21.34
CA TYR A 154 -1.31 -7.47 22.38
C TYR A 154 -2.41 -6.74 23.14
N ASN A 155 -2.50 -6.93 24.46
CA ASN A 155 -3.56 -6.36 25.32
C ASN A 155 -4.99 -6.64 24.80
N ALA A 156 -5.28 -7.88 24.43
CA ALA A 156 -6.53 -8.28 23.79
C ALA A 156 -6.86 -7.51 22.48
N ASP A 157 -5.88 -6.92 21.86
CA ASP A 157 -5.91 -6.13 20.64
C ASP A 157 -4.72 -6.52 19.73
N ILE A 158 -4.32 -5.70 18.78
CA ILE A 158 -3.14 -5.87 17.95
C ILE A 158 -2.01 -4.92 18.35
N PHE A 159 -0.79 -5.24 17.96
CA PHE A 159 0.37 -4.41 18.28
C PHE A 159 0.22 -3.00 17.66
N PRO A 160 0.57 -1.93 18.40
CA PRO A 160 0.23 -0.54 18.04
C PRO A 160 0.63 -0.10 16.62
N PHE A 161 1.81 -0.48 16.13
CA PHE A 161 2.24 -0.12 14.78
C PHE A 161 1.34 -0.72 13.68
N MET A 162 0.85 -1.95 13.85
CA MET A 162 -0.12 -2.53 12.92
C MET A 162 -1.46 -1.78 12.98
N ARG A 163 -1.89 -1.36 14.16
CA ARG A 163 -3.11 -0.55 14.31
C ARG A 163 -2.99 0.78 13.59
N THR A 164 -1.86 1.48 13.75
CA THR A 164 -1.57 2.74 13.06
C THR A 164 -1.56 2.56 11.54
N PHE A 165 -0.92 1.49 11.07
CA PHE A 165 -0.88 1.15 9.65
C PHE A 165 -2.28 0.94 9.07
N ILE A 166 -3.10 0.07 9.69
CA ILE A 166 -4.46 -0.22 9.21
C ILE A 166 -5.32 1.06 9.26
N HIS A 167 -5.20 1.87 10.30
CA HIS A 167 -5.88 3.17 10.37
C HIS A 167 -5.50 4.07 9.17
N GLY A 168 -4.20 4.13 8.85
CA GLY A 168 -3.71 4.85 7.68
C GLY A 168 -4.30 4.37 6.36
N LEU A 169 -4.52 3.06 6.20
CA LEU A 169 -5.20 2.49 5.03
C LEU A 169 -6.67 2.92 4.95
N VAL A 170 -7.40 2.78 6.06
CA VAL A 170 -8.84 3.10 6.13
C VAL A 170 -9.10 4.56 5.84
N GLU A 171 -8.31 5.48 6.40
CA GLU A 171 -8.45 6.91 6.18
C GLU A 171 -8.24 7.34 4.72
N ARG A 172 -7.48 6.54 3.94
CA ARG A 172 -7.16 6.79 2.54
C ARG A 172 -8.01 5.99 1.56
N ASN A 173 -9.12 5.41 2.07
CA ASN A 173 -10.09 4.69 1.24
C ASN A 173 -9.50 3.44 0.56
N PHE A 174 -8.67 2.69 1.28
CA PHE A 174 -8.07 1.43 0.82
C PHE A 174 -9.13 0.45 0.34
N GLN A 175 -8.91 -0.13 -0.85
CA GLN A 175 -9.91 -0.97 -1.51
C GLN A 175 -9.32 -1.81 -2.64
N ASN A 176 -10.13 -2.75 -3.18
CA ASN A 176 -9.80 -3.57 -4.35
C ASN A 176 -8.53 -4.42 -4.16
N ARG A 177 -8.36 -5.04 -3.01
CA ARG A 177 -7.14 -5.81 -2.69
C ARG A 177 -7.46 -7.18 -2.10
N THR A 178 -6.57 -8.14 -2.33
CA THR A 178 -6.57 -9.43 -1.62
C THR A 178 -5.73 -9.33 -0.36
N VAL A 179 -6.24 -9.84 0.75
CA VAL A 179 -5.63 -9.71 2.08
C VAL A 179 -5.43 -11.07 2.72
N GLY A 180 -4.18 -11.48 2.88
CA GLY A 180 -3.79 -12.62 3.72
C GLY A 180 -3.51 -12.18 5.16
N MET A 181 -3.71 -13.06 6.13
CA MET A 181 -3.56 -12.73 7.54
C MET A 181 -2.79 -13.77 8.34
N ILE A 182 -1.87 -13.28 9.16
CA ILE A 182 -1.08 -14.08 10.11
C ILE A 182 -1.25 -13.49 11.50
N GLU A 183 -1.69 -14.30 12.46
CA GLU A 183 -1.73 -13.90 13.87
C GLU A 183 -0.75 -14.71 14.72
N ASN A 184 -0.23 -14.08 15.75
CA ASN A 184 0.55 -14.76 16.78
C ASN A 184 0.01 -14.41 18.18
N GLY A 185 -0.21 -15.43 19.00
CA GLY A 185 -0.64 -15.24 20.37
C GLY A 185 -0.54 -16.52 21.17
N SER A 186 0.00 -16.44 22.41
CA SER A 186 0.32 -17.63 23.20
C SER A 186 -0.92 -18.38 23.67
N TRP A 187 -1.96 -17.69 24.19
CA TRP A 187 -3.13 -18.36 24.80
C TRP A 187 -4.48 -17.91 24.23
N ALA A 188 -4.61 -16.68 23.75
CA ALA A 188 -5.85 -16.13 23.21
C ALA A 188 -5.59 -15.27 21.97
N PRO A 189 -5.17 -15.87 20.83
CA PRO A 189 -4.93 -15.12 19.61
C PRO A 189 -6.23 -14.50 19.11
N GLN A 190 -6.22 -13.19 18.87
CA GLN A 190 -7.36 -12.40 18.37
C GLN A 190 -6.98 -11.41 17.28
N ALA A 191 -5.71 -11.41 16.86
CA ALA A 191 -5.21 -10.38 15.96
C ALA A 191 -5.94 -10.38 14.61
N VAL A 192 -6.22 -11.54 14.03
CA VAL A 192 -6.99 -11.65 12.78
C VAL A 192 -8.38 -11.04 12.92
N LYS A 193 -9.10 -11.37 14.00
CA LYS A 193 -10.43 -10.82 14.26
C LYS A 193 -10.41 -9.29 14.36
N VAL A 194 -9.42 -8.74 15.07
CA VAL A 194 -9.28 -7.28 15.22
C VAL A 194 -8.94 -6.62 13.90
N MET A 195 -7.98 -7.16 13.14
CA MET A 195 -7.60 -6.62 11.83
C MET A 195 -8.78 -6.62 10.86
N LYS A 196 -9.57 -7.71 10.78
CA LYS A 196 -10.78 -7.77 9.94
C LYS A 196 -11.81 -6.72 10.36
N ALA A 197 -12.08 -6.58 11.65
CA ALA A 197 -13.00 -5.56 12.15
C ALA A 197 -12.55 -4.13 11.81
N MET A 198 -11.26 -3.84 11.86
CA MET A 198 -10.73 -2.53 11.47
C MET A 198 -10.87 -2.26 9.96
N LEU A 199 -10.74 -3.29 9.14
CA LEU A 199 -10.84 -3.19 7.68
C LEU A 199 -12.28 -3.26 7.15
N GLU A 200 -13.28 -3.43 7.99
CA GLU A 200 -14.69 -3.57 7.60
C GLU A 200 -15.21 -2.41 6.73
N LYS A 201 -14.67 -1.20 6.93
CA LYS A 201 -15.03 -0.02 6.13
C LYS A 201 -14.36 0.03 4.75
N CYS A 202 -13.37 -0.81 4.50
CA CYS A 202 -12.70 -0.90 3.22
C CYS A 202 -13.57 -1.66 2.21
N LYS A 203 -13.57 -1.19 0.95
CA LYS A 203 -14.44 -1.75 -0.08
C LYS A 203 -13.72 -2.82 -0.89
N ASN A 204 -14.48 -3.82 -1.34
CA ASN A 204 -13.98 -4.82 -2.30
C ASN A 204 -12.67 -5.49 -1.84
N LEU A 205 -12.56 -5.82 -0.57
CA LEU A 205 -11.48 -6.66 -0.08
C LEU A 205 -11.87 -8.13 -0.23
N THR A 206 -10.95 -8.92 -0.75
CA THR A 206 -11.03 -10.38 -0.77
C THR A 206 -10.05 -10.89 0.30
N TYR A 207 -10.54 -11.69 1.23
CA TYR A 207 -9.68 -12.32 2.23
C TYR A 207 -9.27 -13.70 1.75
N CYS A 208 -7.99 -14.04 1.94
CA CYS A 208 -7.52 -15.41 1.74
C CYS A 208 -8.27 -16.37 2.68
N GLU A 209 -8.54 -17.58 2.20
CA GLU A 209 -9.20 -18.61 3.00
C GLU A 209 -8.25 -19.17 4.08
N ASN A 210 -6.97 -19.25 3.75
CA ASN A 210 -5.92 -19.77 4.63
C ASN A 210 -5.38 -18.68 5.55
N GLU A 211 -5.84 -18.68 6.81
CA GLU A 211 -5.28 -17.84 7.88
C GLU A 211 -4.20 -18.60 8.63
N VAL A 212 -3.09 -17.93 8.95
CA VAL A 212 -2.01 -18.55 9.72
C VAL A 212 -2.11 -18.18 11.19
N LYS A 213 -2.19 -19.19 12.05
CA LYS A 213 -2.26 -19.03 13.48
C LYS A 213 -1.03 -19.58 14.17
N ILE A 214 -0.22 -18.71 14.76
CA ILE A 214 1.01 -19.06 15.47
C ILE A 214 0.76 -18.97 16.97
N ARG A 215 1.20 -19.99 17.70
CA ARG A 215 1.17 -19.99 19.17
C ARG A 215 2.58 -19.85 19.71
N SER A 216 3.03 -18.60 19.85
CA SER A 216 4.38 -18.19 20.21
C SER A 216 5.40 -18.46 19.10
N ALA A 217 5.76 -19.71 18.82
CA ALA A 217 6.71 -20.12 17.79
C ALA A 217 6.02 -20.93 16.68
N LEU A 218 6.66 -21.01 15.52
CA LEU A 218 6.21 -21.89 14.43
C LEU A 218 6.29 -23.35 14.85
N ASP A 219 5.20 -24.06 14.65
CA ASP A 219 5.07 -25.51 14.71
C ASP A 219 4.75 -26.08 13.32
N ASP A 220 4.57 -27.37 13.21
CA ASP A 220 4.32 -28.00 11.91
C ASP A 220 2.96 -27.57 11.34
N THR A 221 1.93 -27.42 12.17
CA THR A 221 0.62 -26.94 11.74
C THR A 221 0.70 -25.52 11.16
N SER A 222 1.37 -24.59 11.83
CA SER A 222 1.53 -23.21 11.34
C SER A 222 2.41 -23.12 10.10
N LYS A 223 3.38 -24.03 9.92
CA LYS A 223 4.16 -24.15 8.67
C LYS A 223 3.30 -24.65 7.51
N GLU A 224 2.42 -25.62 7.72
CA GLU A 224 1.46 -26.08 6.72
C GLU A 224 0.49 -24.96 6.31
N GLN A 225 0.00 -24.18 7.29
CA GLN A 225 -0.85 -23.01 7.02
C GLN A 225 -0.10 -21.93 6.23
N LEU A 226 1.18 -21.67 6.50
CA LEU A 226 2.00 -20.74 5.72
C LEU A 226 2.14 -21.20 4.26
N ASP A 227 2.38 -22.49 4.05
CA ASP A 227 2.50 -23.07 2.71
C ASP A 227 1.16 -22.99 1.94
N ALA A 228 0.04 -23.25 2.63
CA ALA A 228 -1.29 -23.10 2.05
C ALA A 228 -1.59 -21.63 1.66
N LEU A 229 -1.27 -20.68 2.55
CA LEU A 229 -1.42 -19.24 2.26
C LEU A 229 -0.53 -18.80 1.08
N ALA A 230 0.69 -19.35 0.97
CA ALA A 230 1.60 -19.00 -0.12
C ALA A 230 1.16 -19.53 -1.48
N LYS A 231 0.37 -20.59 -1.52
CA LYS A 231 -0.19 -21.19 -2.77
C LYS A 231 -1.48 -20.50 -3.24
N GLU A 232 -2.16 -19.79 -2.38
CA GLU A 232 -3.37 -19.02 -2.67
C GLU A 232 -3.05 -17.64 -3.27
#